data_5f12aab26f9a2a57dce5a38345e07840
#
_entry.id   5f12aab26f9a2a57dce5a38345e07840
#
_cell.length_a   1.000
_cell.length_b   1.000
_cell.length_c   1.000
_cell.angle_alpha   90.00
_cell.angle_beta   90.00
_cell.angle_gamma   90.00
#
_symmetry.space_group_name_H-M   'P 1'
#
loop_
_entity.id
_entity.type
_entity.pdbx_description
1 polymer ?
#
loop_
_entity_poly.entity_id
_entity_poly.type
_entity_poly.pdbx_seq_one_letter_code
_entity_poly.pdbx_strand_id
1 'polypeptide(L)'
;MHLKAAKEVIISGGAINSPQLLQLSGIGPASLLQQLGIDVQHDLPGVGENLRDHYATRLTASVEGVQTINDKAHGIKLIGEVAKYCIGQQSILKLGPTTVFCFWRSKPSLTNPDVQINFTPGTHQRGMQSTLEKKSGFTLATWQHRPESSGYVRAVTNNPFDKPEIQPNYLSDEEDQRVILDATKLCRKLMQTDALKPFQVKETYPGTAIQNDNELLHSIRDIGQSIYHLMGTCRMGPINDPMAVVDDQLKVHGIDNLRVIDASIMPTMISANLNAGVLMIAEKGADLVLGKSPLTMSGLQGQIT
;
A
#
# COMPACT_ATOMS: atom_id res chain seq x y z
N MET A 1 23.93 -10.17 22.67
CA MET A 1 24.83 -10.85 21.72
C MET A 1 25.38 -9.78 20.79
N HIS A 2 26.70 -9.69 20.63
CA HIS A 2 27.31 -8.77 19.65
C HIS A 2 27.72 -9.56 18.42
N LEU A 3 27.32 -9.09 17.24
CA LEU A 3 27.68 -9.65 15.94
C LEU A 3 28.54 -8.64 15.17
N LYS A 4 29.50 -9.12 14.43
CA LYS A 4 30.38 -8.30 13.58
C LYS A 4 30.19 -8.72 12.13
N ALA A 5 29.76 -7.78 11.27
CA ALA A 5 29.64 -8.05 9.85
C ALA A 5 31.05 -8.12 9.23
N ALA A 6 31.31 -9.13 8.40
CA ALA A 6 32.58 -9.27 7.71
C ALA A 6 32.71 -8.36 6.48
N LYS A 7 31.59 -7.98 5.88
CA LYS A 7 31.54 -7.20 4.63
C LYS A 7 30.69 -5.97 4.77
N GLU A 8 29.37 -6.13 4.95
CA GLU A 8 28.41 -5.04 5.07
C GLU A 8 27.19 -5.46 5.88
N VAL A 9 26.40 -4.48 6.31
CA VAL A 9 25.08 -4.66 6.94
C VAL A 9 24.01 -4.26 5.94
N ILE A 10 22.98 -5.09 5.82
CA ILE A 10 21.83 -4.84 4.94
C ILE A 10 20.59 -4.74 5.81
N ILE A 11 19.89 -3.60 5.73
CA ILE A 11 18.61 -3.37 6.39
C ILE A 11 17.52 -3.66 5.38
N SER A 12 16.55 -4.52 5.75
CA SER A 12 15.40 -4.91 4.96
C SER A 12 14.15 -5.03 5.84
N GLY A 13 13.94 -4.05 6.75
CA GLY A 13 12.84 -4.02 7.71
C GLY A 13 11.54 -3.42 7.16
N GLY A 14 11.53 -2.99 5.89
CA GLY A 14 10.39 -2.31 5.26
C GLY A 14 10.23 -0.85 5.70
N ALA A 15 9.24 -0.18 5.12
CA ALA A 15 9.05 1.27 5.28
C ALA A 15 8.81 1.75 6.73
N ILE A 16 8.54 0.85 7.65
CA ILE A 16 8.34 1.19 9.06
C ILE A 16 9.60 0.93 9.90
N ASN A 17 10.15 -0.30 9.80
CA ASN A 17 11.21 -0.68 10.71
C ASN A 17 12.61 -0.25 10.20
N SER A 18 12.84 -0.12 8.90
CA SER A 18 14.13 0.32 8.38
C SER A 18 14.51 1.72 8.85
N PRO A 19 13.65 2.76 8.73
CA PRO A 19 13.97 4.07 9.29
C PRO A 19 14.09 4.03 10.82
N GLN A 20 13.25 3.27 11.54
CA GLN A 20 13.34 3.14 12.99
C GLN A 20 14.68 2.54 13.41
N LEU A 21 15.16 1.49 12.74
CA LEU A 21 16.47 0.89 13.01
C LEU A 21 17.62 1.87 12.78
N LEU A 22 17.58 2.66 11.70
CA LEU A 22 18.55 3.71 11.44
C LEU A 22 18.54 4.75 12.57
N GLN A 23 17.38 5.29 12.93
CA GLN A 23 17.22 6.27 14.01
C GLN A 23 17.76 5.73 15.34
N LEU A 24 17.37 4.53 15.74
CA LEU A 24 17.89 3.89 16.97
C LEU A 24 19.39 3.59 16.93
N SER A 25 19.98 3.57 15.75
CA SER A 25 21.44 3.42 15.54
C SER A 25 22.18 4.77 15.48
N GLY A 26 21.48 5.89 15.73
CA GLY A 26 22.06 7.21 15.68
C GLY A 26 22.20 7.79 14.27
N ILE A 27 21.47 7.24 13.27
CA ILE A 27 21.47 7.68 11.87
C ILE A 27 20.09 8.23 11.55
N GLY A 28 19.97 9.54 11.41
CA GLY A 28 18.66 10.19 11.18
C GLY A 28 18.67 11.68 11.50
N PRO A 29 17.50 12.32 11.60
CA PRO A 29 17.43 13.75 11.96
C PRO A 29 18.05 14.02 13.32
N ALA A 30 19.12 14.81 13.37
CA ALA A 30 19.87 15.07 14.60
C ALA A 30 19.02 15.57 15.75
N SER A 31 18.03 16.44 15.46
CA SER A 31 17.10 16.97 16.46
C SER A 31 16.22 15.90 17.10
N LEU A 32 15.73 14.94 16.31
CA LEU A 32 14.96 13.79 16.81
C LEU A 32 15.83 12.89 17.69
N LEU A 33 17.03 12.55 17.22
CA LEU A 33 17.95 11.69 17.96
C LEU A 33 18.33 12.29 19.32
N GLN A 34 18.63 13.57 19.36
CA GLN A 34 18.94 14.30 20.59
C GLN A 34 17.77 14.31 21.58
N GLN A 35 16.54 14.52 21.08
CA GLN A 35 15.33 14.47 21.92
C GLN A 35 15.12 13.07 22.56
N LEU A 36 15.52 12.03 21.88
CA LEU A 36 15.42 10.64 22.37
C LEU A 36 16.60 10.22 23.23
N GLY A 37 17.60 11.09 23.43
CA GLY A 37 18.84 10.75 24.15
C GLY A 37 19.71 9.75 23.40
N ILE A 38 19.66 9.74 22.06
CA ILE A 38 20.47 8.91 21.18
C ILE A 38 21.63 9.74 20.66
N ASP A 39 22.86 9.20 20.76
CA ASP A 39 24.03 9.85 20.21
C ASP A 39 23.98 9.92 18.69
N VAL A 40 24.12 11.13 18.14
CA VAL A 40 24.10 11.35 16.68
C VAL A 40 25.39 10.79 16.07
N GLN A 41 25.29 9.67 15.38
CA GLN A 41 26.38 9.09 14.61
C GLN A 41 26.48 9.73 13.22
N HIS A 42 25.33 10.01 12.61
CA HIS A 42 25.22 10.66 11.31
C HIS A 42 23.91 11.41 11.17
N ASP A 43 23.98 12.72 10.92
CA ASP A 43 22.81 13.54 10.64
C ASP A 43 22.32 13.30 9.21
N LEU A 44 21.18 12.62 9.08
CA LEU A 44 20.56 12.26 7.81
C LEU A 44 19.06 12.56 7.86
N PRO A 45 18.66 13.82 7.57
CA PRO A 45 17.30 14.32 7.81
C PRO A 45 16.18 13.53 7.12
N GLY A 46 16.49 12.87 5.99
CA GLY A 46 15.49 12.11 5.22
C GLY A 46 15.05 10.79 5.86
N VAL A 47 15.77 10.31 6.88
CA VAL A 47 15.43 9.04 7.53
C VAL A 47 14.10 9.15 8.28
N GLY A 48 13.13 8.38 7.82
CA GLY A 48 11.76 8.37 8.36
C GLY A 48 10.80 9.33 7.68
N GLU A 49 11.28 10.25 6.84
CA GLU A 49 10.45 11.19 6.10
C GLU A 49 9.95 10.61 4.77
N ASN A 50 9.00 11.29 4.10
CA ASN A 50 8.41 10.87 2.82
C ASN A 50 7.65 9.53 2.90
N LEU A 51 7.05 9.19 4.05
CA LEU A 51 6.14 8.05 4.12
C LEU A 51 4.96 8.26 3.16
N ARG A 52 4.80 7.37 2.21
CA ARG A 52 3.63 7.34 1.32
C ARG A 52 2.97 5.98 1.39
N ASP A 53 1.66 5.95 1.10
CA ASP A 53 0.86 4.74 1.11
C ASP A 53 -0.38 4.90 0.22
N HIS A 54 -0.93 3.81 -0.26
CA HIS A 54 -2.23 3.82 -0.91
C HIS A 54 -3.34 3.81 0.14
N TYR A 55 -4.11 4.91 0.18
CA TYR A 55 -5.29 5.04 1.02
C TYR A 55 -6.54 4.66 0.25
N ALA A 56 -7.19 3.59 0.66
CA ALA A 56 -8.39 3.08 -0.01
C ALA A 56 -9.66 3.40 0.75
N THR A 57 -10.70 3.79 0.02
CA THR A 57 -12.07 3.80 0.49
C THR A 57 -12.86 2.65 -0.11
N ARG A 58 -14.02 2.34 0.47
CA ARG A 58 -14.88 1.24 0.03
C ARG A 58 -16.32 1.70 -0.09
N LEU A 59 -16.95 1.30 -1.19
CA LEU A 59 -18.39 1.38 -1.36
C LEU A 59 -18.94 -0.04 -1.29
N THR A 60 -20.00 -0.23 -0.54
CA THR A 60 -20.68 -1.53 -0.45
C THR A 60 -22.09 -1.43 -0.97
N ALA A 61 -22.56 -2.52 -1.56
CA ALA A 61 -23.94 -2.63 -2.04
C ALA A 61 -24.50 -4.01 -1.74
N SER A 62 -25.80 -4.06 -1.40
CA SER A 62 -26.56 -5.30 -1.39
C SER A 62 -27.06 -5.62 -2.79
N VAL A 63 -27.24 -6.92 -3.08
CA VAL A 63 -27.76 -7.43 -4.35
C VAL A 63 -28.86 -8.48 -4.10
N GLU A 64 -29.72 -8.67 -5.09
CA GLU A 64 -30.76 -9.69 -5.10
C GLU A 64 -30.65 -10.57 -6.35
N GLY A 65 -31.16 -11.79 -6.30
CA GLY A 65 -31.17 -12.71 -7.45
C GLY A 65 -29.84 -13.37 -7.78
N VAL A 66 -28.77 -13.14 -7.02
CA VAL A 66 -27.46 -13.74 -7.21
C VAL A 66 -26.83 -14.10 -5.87
N GLN A 67 -26.07 -15.21 -5.85
CA GLN A 67 -25.30 -15.60 -4.67
C GLN A 67 -23.91 -14.97 -4.74
N THR A 68 -23.46 -14.45 -3.60
CA THR A 68 -22.12 -13.89 -3.41
C THR A 68 -21.29 -14.76 -2.46
N ILE A 69 -20.06 -14.34 -2.17
CA ILE A 69 -19.21 -15.01 -1.18
C ILE A 69 -19.93 -15.09 0.18
N ASN A 70 -20.67 -14.02 0.55
CA ASN A 70 -21.40 -13.95 1.81
C ASN A 70 -22.38 -15.11 2.00
N ASP A 71 -23.10 -15.50 0.94
CA ASP A 71 -24.08 -16.58 1.00
C ASP A 71 -23.49 -17.96 1.24
N LYS A 72 -22.22 -18.13 0.86
CA LYS A 72 -21.51 -19.42 0.91
C LYS A 72 -20.56 -19.53 2.10
N ALA A 73 -20.20 -18.39 2.71
CA ALA A 73 -19.19 -18.33 3.77
C ALA A 73 -19.72 -18.62 5.18
N HIS A 74 -20.97 -19.11 5.32
CA HIS A 74 -21.59 -19.33 6.62
C HIS A 74 -22.26 -20.72 6.74
N GLY A 75 -22.26 -21.26 7.96
CA GLY A 75 -22.98 -22.45 8.34
C GLY A 75 -22.66 -23.68 7.48
N ILE A 76 -23.68 -24.50 7.17
CA ILE A 76 -23.52 -25.74 6.41
C ILE A 76 -23.00 -25.51 4.98
N LYS A 77 -23.26 -24.35 4.39
CA LYS A 77 -22.76 -24.02 3.06
C LYS A 77 -21.23 -23.86 3.05
N LEU A 78 -20.66 -23.27 4.11
CA LEU A 78 -19.21 -23.20 4.27
C LEU A 78 -18.58 -24.59 4.39
N ILE A 79 -19.21 -25.52 5.12
CA ILE A 79 -18.74 -26.92 5.21
C ILE A 79 -18.70 -27.54 3.80
N GLY A 80 -19.72 -27.30 2.99
CA GLY A 80 -19.76 -27.76 1.60
C GLY A 80 -18.63 -27.14 0.75
N GLU A 81 -18.32 -25.86 0.93
CA GLU A 81 -17.22 -25.19 0.23
C GLU A 81 -15.85 -25.73 0.67
N VAL A 82 -15.67 -26.03 1.97
CA VAL A 82 -14.46 -26.70 2.49
C VAL A 82 -14.30 -28.10 1.88
N ALA A 83 -15.38 -28.89 1.85
CA ALA A 83 -15.33 -30.23 1.24
C ALA A 83 -14.93 -30.16 -0.24
N LYS A 84 -15.53 -29.27 -1.02
CA LYS A 84 -15.15 -29.03 -2.43
C LYS A 84 -13.67 -28.66 -2.56
N TYR A 85 -13.19 -27.79 -1.69
CA TYR A 85 -11.78 -27.37 -1.68
C TYR A 85 -10.84 -28.56 -1.46
N CYS A 86 -11.14 -29.40 -0.46
CA CYS A 86 -10.34 -30.59 -0.12
C CYS A 86 -10.28 -31.63 -1.25
N ILE A 87 -11.35 -31.79 -2.04
CA ILE A 87 -11.39 -32.71 -3.19
C ILE A 87 -11.00 -32.03 -4.52
N GLY A 88 -10.42 -30.83 -4.47
CA GLY A 88 -9.90 -30.16 -5.65
C GLY A 88 -10.93 -29.46 -6.53
N GLN A 89 -12.21 -29.46 -6.18
CA GLN A 89 -13.29 -28.81 -6.93
C GLN A 89 -13.27 -27.27 -6.77
N GLN A 90 -14.07 -26.58 -7.61
CA GLN A 90 -14.27 -25.12 -7.51
C GLN A 90 -14.96 -24.77 -6.20
N SER A 91 -14.34 -23.87 -5.44
CA SER A 91 -14.81 -23.39 -4.13
C SER A 91 -14.49 -21.91 -3.97
N ILE A 92 -15.26 -21.21 -3.12
CA ILE A 92 -14.96 -19.83 -2.74
C ILE A 92 -13.58 -19.70 -2.07
N LEU A 93 -13.06 -20.78 -1.48
CA LEU A 93 -11.74 -20.80 -0.84
C LEU A 93 -10.56 -20.76 -1.84
N LYS A 94 -10.83 -20.96 -3.14
CA LYS A 94 -9.86 -20.81 -4.23
C LYS A 94 -9.88 -19.40 -4.85
N LEU A 95 -10.89 -18.61 -4.54
CA LEU A 95 -11.03 -17.27 -5.07
C LEU A 95 -10.14 -16.30 -4.29
N GLY A 96 -9.41 -15.45 -4.99
CA GLY A 96 -8.84 -14.25 -4.39
C GLY A 96 -9.96 -13.31 -3.89
N PRO A 97 -9.69 -12.46 -2.91
CA PRO A 97 -10.70 -11.53 -2.39
C PRO A 97 -11.20 -10.57 -3.46
N THR A 98 -10.35 -10.21 -4.41
CA THR A 98 -10.69 -9.34 -5.55
C THR A 98 -10.74 -10.17 -6.83
N THR A 99 -11.85 -10.08 -7.56
CA THR A 99 -12.08 -10.86 -8.78
C THR A 99 -11.93 -10.05 -10.07
N VAL A 100 -12.11 -8.73 -9.99
CA VAL A 100 -11.95 -7.80 -11.12
C VAL A 100 -11.21 -6.55 -10.68
N PHE A 101 -10.27 -6.13 -11.52
CA PHE A 101 -9.50 -4.90 -11.36
C PHE A 101 -9.85 -3.95 -12.50
N CYS A 102 -10.09 -2.68 -12.17
CA CYS A 102 -10.29 -1.60 -13.13
C CYS A 102 -9.24 -0.52 -12.89
N PHE A 103 -8.52 -0.14 -13.93
CA PHE A 103 -7.59 0.98 -13.93
C PHE A 103 -8.19 2.12 -14.74
N TRP A 104 -8.32 3.30 -14.13
CA TRP A 104 -9.04 4.42 -14.71
C TRP A 104 -8.24 5.72 -14.60
N ARG A 105 -8.50 6.67 -15.50
CA ARG A 105 -7.94 8.01 -15.49
C ARG A 105 -8.97 8.98 -14.90
N SER A 106 -8.64 9.64 -13.81
CA SER A 106 -9.53 10.64 -13.18
C SER A 106 -9.75 11.87 -14.06
N LYS A 107 -8.78 12.16 -14.95
CA LYS A 107 -8.86 13.22 -15.97
C LYS A 107 -8.52 12.66 -17.36
N PRO A 108 -9.23 13.09 -18.42
CA PRO A 108 -8.93 12.66 -19.80
C PRO A 108 -7.51 13.01 -20.27
N SER A 109 -6.92 14.08 -19.70
CA SER A 109 -5.58 14.57 -20.03
C SER A 109 -4.44 13.69 -19.53
N LEU A 110 -4.70 12.74 -18.61
CA LEU A 110 -3.68 11.86 -18.08
C LEU A 110 -3.28 10.81 -19.12
N THR A 111 -1.98 10.58 -19.26
CA THR A 111 -1.45 9.51 -20.13
C THR A 111 -1.73 8.14 -19.54
N ASN A 112 -1.52 7.98 -18.23
CA ASN A 112 -1.66 6.72 -17.52
C ASN A 112 -2.81 6.76 -16.50
N PRO A 113 -3.46 5.63 -16.21
CA PRO A 113 -4.41 5.54 -15.12
C PRO A 113 -3.81 5.99 -13.79
N ASP A 114 -4.60 6.70 -13.00
CA ASP A 114 -4.25 7.21 -11.68
C ASP A 114 -5.19 6.69 -10.57
N VAL A 115 -6.20 5.93 -10.95
CA VAL A 115 -7.18 5.30 -10.06
C VAL A 115 -7.23 3.81 -10.30
N GLN A 116 -7.30 3.03 -9.23
CA GLN A 116 -7.65 1.61 -9.27
C GLN A 116 -8.96 1.37 -8.53
N ILE A 117 -9.78 0.49 -9.08
CA ILE A 117 -11.00 0.00 -8.47
C ILE A 117 -10.93 -1.53 -8.43
N ASN A 118 -11.17 -2.10 -7.28
CA ASN A 118 -11.23 -3.53 -7.05
C ASN A 118 -12.68 -3.94 -6.77
N PHE A 119 -13.17 -4.94 -7.51
CA PHE A 119 -14.46 -5.55 -7.26
C PHE A 119 -14.30 -6.86 -6.46
N THR A 120 -14.99 -6.93 -5.33
CA THR A 120 -15.07 -8.12 -4.48
C THR A 120 -16.53 -8.54 -4.36
N PRO A 121 -16.93 -9.75 -4.78
CA PRO A 121 -18.31 -10.23 -4.67
C PRO A 121 -18.64 -10.67 -3.24
N GLY A 122 -18.48 -9.77 -2.30
CA GLY A 122 -18.72 -9.94 -0.87
C GLY A 122 -18.62 -8.64 -0.12
N THR A 123 -19.25 -8.59 1.05
CA THR A 123 -19.24 -7.44 1.97
C THR A 123 -18.82 -7.89 3.36
N HIS A 124 -18.15 -6.99 4.08
CA HIS A 124 -17.72 -7.20 5.46
C HIS A 124 -18.54 -6.31 6.40
N GLN A 125 -18.71 -6.77 7.63
CA GLN A 125 -19.36 -5.96 8.66
C GLN A 125 -18.54 -4.69 8.91
N ARG A 126 -19.24 -3.57 9.08
CA ARG A 126 -18.61 -2.27 9.32
C ARG A 126 -17.65 -2.34 10.51
N GLY A 127 -16.42 -1.91 10.31
CA GLY A 127 -15.37 -1.96 11.33
C GLY A 127 -14.75 -3.35 11.60
N MET A 128 -15.24 -4.42 10.94
CA MET A 128 -14.74 -5.80 11.11
C MET A 128 -14.36 -6.41 9.76
N GLN A 129 -13.16 -6.17 9.28
CA GLN A 129 -12.70 -6.70 7.99
C GLN A 129 -12.60 -8.23 7.92
N SER A 130 -12.49 -8.89 9.05
CA SER A 130 -12.43 -10.36 9.12
C SER A 130 -13.80 -11.05 9.12
N THR A 131 -14.90 -10.29 9.26
CA THR A 131 -16.24 -10.84 9.40
C THR A 131 -17.11 -10.44 8.21
N LEU A 132 -17.52 -11.41 7.41
CA LEU A 132 -18.44 -11.20 6.30
C LEU A 132 -19.86 -10.94 6.79
N GLU A 133 -20.61 -10.10 6.06
CA GLU A 133 -22.05 -9.95 6.27
C GLU A 133 -22.79 -11.24 5.85
N LYS A 134 -24.03 -11.39 6.32
CA LYS A 134 -24.88 -12.54 5.97
C LYS A 134 -25.66 -12.35 4.67
N LYS A 135 -25.88 -11.10 4.25
CA LYS A 135 -26.65 -10.78 3.04
C LYS A 135 -25.75 -10.74 1.82
N SER A 136 -26.30 -11.14 0.68
CA SER A 136 -25.63 -11.01 -0.61
C SER A 136 -25.27 -9.56 -0.88
N GLY A 137 -24.02 -9.32 -1.27
CA GLY A 137 -23.52 -8.00 -1.57
C GLY A 137 -22.16 -8.03 -2.22
N PHE A 138 -21.68 -6.87 -2.64
CA PHE A 138 -20.33 -6.70 -3.16
C PHE A 138 -19.69 -5.40 -2.64
N THR A 139 -18.39 -5.33 -2.77
CA THR A 139 -17.59 -4.18 -2.41
C THR A 139 -16.82 -3.68 -3.63
N LEU A 140 -16.85 -2.36 -3.85
CA LEU A 140 -15.91 -1.64 -4.71
C LEU A 140 -14.93 -0.90 -3.81
N ALA A 141 -13.67 -1.34 -3.78
CA ALA A 141 -12.59 -0.63 -3.12
C ALA A 141 -11.84 0.21 -4.15
N THR A 142 -11.54 1.46 -3.83
CA THR A 142 -10.84 2.36 -4.76
C THR A 142 -9.80 3.20 -4.04
N TRP A 143 -8.73 3.53 -4.77
CA TRP A 143 -7.64 4.39 -4.31
C TRP A 143 -6.93 5.07 -5.47
N GLN A 144 -6.20 6.14 -5.15
CA GLN A 144 -5.30 6.82 -6.07
C GLN A 144 -3.98 6.05 -6.14
N HIS A 145 -3.41 5.93 -7.35
CA HIS A 145 -2.14 5.25 -7.58
C HIS A 145 -0.91 6.04 -7.14
N ARG A 146 -0.94 7.36 -7.28
CA ARG A 146 0.21 8.23 -7.01
C ARG A 146 -0.18 9.37 -6.09
N PRO A 147 -0.40 9.07 -4.78
CA PRO A 147 -0.74 10.10 -3.81
C PRO A 147 0.43 11.08 -3.62
N GLU A 148 0.10 12.36 -3.50
CA GLU A 148 1.04 13.42 -3.17
C GLU A 148 1.17 13.61 -1.65
N SER A 149 0.14 13.29 -0.89
CA SER A 149 0.19 13.28 0.57
C SER A 149 1.35 12.43 1.07
N SER A 150 2.15 12.99 1.95
CA SER A 150 3.30 12.31 2.53
C SER A 150 3.39 12.59 4.04
N GLY A 151 3.98 11.64 4.74
CA GLY A 151 4.13 11.69 6.18
C GLY A 151 5.49 11.19 6.64
N TYR A 152 5.51 10.61 7.83
CA TYR A 152 6.77 10.19 8.46
C TYR A 152 6.61 8.95 9.34
N VAL A 153 7.77 8.35 9.67
CA VAL A 153 7.94 7.32 10.69
C VAL A 153 9.05 7.77 11.64
N ARG A 154 8.75 7.89 12.94
CA ARG A 154 9.70 8.38 13.94
C ARG A 154 9.74 7.46 15.16
N ALA A 155 10.92 7.13 15.62
CA ALA A 155 11.09 6.53 16.92
C ALA A 155 10.55 7.46 18.01
N VAL A 156 9.88 6.92 19.01
CA VAL A 156 9.30 7.69 20.14
C VAL A 156 10.11 7.57 21.41
N THR A 157 10.96 6.56 21.52
CA THR A 157 11.92 6.32 22.61
C THR A 157 13.19 5.69 22.03
N ASN A 158 14.21 5.52 22.86
CA ASN A 158 15.42 4.76 22.51
C ASN A 158 15.29 3.24 22.74
N ASN A 159 14.12 2.77 23.18
CA ASN A 159 13.85 1.35 23.36
C ASN A 159 13.41 0.72 22.02
N PRO A 160 14.14 -0.27 21.48
CA PRO A 160 13.85 -0.87 20.16
C PRO A 160 12.55 -1.68 20.14
N PHE A 161 11.91 -1.96 21.27
CA PHE A 161 10.64 -2.67 21.35
C PHE A 161 9.42 -1.75 21.34
N ASP A 162 9.62 -0.45 21.50
CA ASP A 162 8.53 0.51 21.41
C ASP A 162 8.15 0.75 19.95
N LYS A 163 6.85 0.84 19.72
CA LYS A 163 6.32 1.11 18.37
C LYS A 163 6.66 2.55 17.96
N PRO A 164 7.12 2.77 16.72
CA PRO A 164 7.34 4.13 16.24
C PRO A 164 6.01 4.87 16.04
N GLU A 165 6.07 6.18 16.04
CA GLU A 165 5.00 7.02 15.51
C GLU A 165 4.96 6.87 13.98
N ILE A 166 3.77 6.57 13.45
CA ILE A 166 3.52 6.41 12.03
C ILE A 166 2.44 7.41 11.65
N GLN A 167 2.82 8.45 10.94
CA GLN A 167 1.91 9.52 10.51
C GLN A 167 1.88 9.65 8.99
N PRO A 168 0.92 9.01 8.31
CA PRO A 168 0.85 9.02 6.85
C PRO A 168 0.33 10.32 6.25
N ASN A 169 -0.38 11.15 7.02
CA ASN A 169 -1.04 12.38 6.55
C ASN A 169 -2.00 12.15 5.37
N TYR A 170 -2.78 11.06 5.39
CA TYR A 170 -3.71 10.73 4.32
C TYR A 170 -4.62 11.89 3.96
N LEU A 171 -4.78 12.12 2.66
CA LEU A 171 -5.64 13.15 2.10
C LEU A 171 -5.32 14.57 2.62
N SER A 172 -4.05 14.86 2.92
CA SER A 172 -3.58 16.21 3.23
C SER A 172 -3.44 17.07 1.98
N ASP A 173 -3.19 16.46 0.82
CA ASP A 173 -3.11 17.12 -0.48
C ASP A 173 -4.49 17.23 -1.15
N GLU A 174 -4.78 18.37 -1.77
CA GLU A 174 -6.06 18.65 -2.43
C GLU A 174 -6.28 17.76 -3.67
N GLU A 175 -5.22 17.43 -4.41
CA GLU A 175 -5.31 16.54 -5.57
C GLU A 175 -5.70 15.12 -5.14
N ASP A 176 -5.18 14.64 -4.00
CA ASP A 176 -5.55 13.34 -3.45
C ASP A 176 -7.03 13.30 -3.05
N GLN A 177 -7.53 14.40 -2.43
CA GLN A 177 -8.96 14.53 -2.10
C GLN A 177 -9.82 14.53 -3.36
N ARG A 178 -9.41 15.27 -4.40
CA ARG A 178 -10.13 15.32 -5.68
C ARG A 178 -10.19 13.95 -6.34
N VAL A 179 -9.03 13.26 -6.46
CA VAL A 179 -8.94 11.96 -7.15
C VAL A 179 -9.78 10.90 -6.44
N ILE A 180 -9.72 10.82 -5.11
CA ILE A 180 -10.51 9.82 -4.37
C ILE A 180 -12.02 10.10 -4.44
N LEU A 181 -12.42 11.38 -4.48
CA LEU A 181 -13.82 11.77 -4.70
C LEU A 181 -14.30 11.34 -6.09
N ASP A 182 -13.53 11.63 -7.15
CA ASP A 182 -13.86 11.25 -8.52
C ASP A 182 -13.93 9.73 -8.67
N ALA A 183 -13.00 9.00 -8.06
CA ALA A 183 -13.00 7.54 -8.03
C ALA A 183 -14.24 6.97 -7.32
N THR A 184 -14.65 7.57 -6.21
CA THR A 184 -15.84 7.19 -5.45
C THR A 184 -17.12 7.43 -6.27
N LYS A 185 -17.21 8.59 -6.93
CA LYS A 185 -18.32 8.90 -7.85
C LYS A 185 -18.36 7.93 -9.05
N LEU A 186 -17.20 7.53 -9.57
CA LEU A 186 -17.13 6.51 -10.63
C LEU A 186 -17.66 5.16 -10.14
N CYS A 187 -17.30 4.73 -8.93
CA CYS A 187 -17.87 3.52 -8.34
C CYS A 187 -19.39 3.56 -8.29
N ARG A 188 -19.99 4.69 -7.90
CA ARG A 188 -21.46 4.88 -7.93
C ARG A 188 -22.04 4.76 -9.35
N LYS A 189 -21.37 5.35 -10.36
CA LYS A 189 -21.80 5.19 -11.76
C LYS A 189 -21.75 3.73 -12.22
N LEU A 190 -20.70 2.99 -11.82
CA LEU A 190 -20.60 1.56 -12.13
C LEU A 190 -21.76 0.75 -11.51
N MET A 191 -22.14 1.04 -10.28
CA MET A 191 -23.29 0.39 -9.62
C MET A 191 -24.63 0.63 -10.34
N GLN A 192 -24.75 1.72 -11.08
CA GLN A 192 -25.97 2.12 -11.81
C GLN A 192 -26.02 1.65 -13.25
N THR A 193 -25.03 0.91 -13.74
CA THR A 193 -24.97 0.44 -15.12
C THR A 193 -26.06 -0.57 -15.44
N ASP A 194 -26.49 -0.64 -16.72
CA ASP A 194 -27.52 -1.57 -17.17
C ASP A 194 -27.16 -3.03 -16.89
N ALA A 195 -25.89 -3.38 -16.94
CA ALA A 195 -25.39 -4.71 -16.63
C ALA A 195 -25.69 -5.15 -15.17
N LEU A 196 -25.80 -4.22 -14.24
CA LEU A 196 -26.06 -4.49 -12.83
C LEU A 196 -27.53 -4.33 -12.44
N LYS A 197 -28.37 -3.73 -13.28
CA LYS A 197 -29.82 -3.56 -13.02
C LYS A 197 -30.56 -4.85 -12.65
N PRO A 198 -30.31 -6.02 -13.30
CA PRO A 198 -30.98 -7.27 -12.94
C PRO A 198 -30.76 -7.71 -11.49
N PHE A 199 -29.68 -7.26 -10.87
CA PHE A 199 -29.30 -7.65 -9.51
C PHE A 199 -29.80 -6.68 -8.43
N GLN A 200 -30.66 -5.72 -8.78
CA GLN A 200 -31.30 -4.76 -7.85
C GLN A 200 -30.30 -4.14 -6.86
N VAL A 201 -29.19 -3.64 -7.39
CA VAL A 201 -28.09 -3.08 -6.58
C VAL A 201 -28.59 -1.90 -5.73
N LYS A 202 -28.35 -1.98 -4.43
CA LYS A 202 -28.66 -0.90 -3.48
C LYS A 202 -27.39 -0.56 -2.70
N GLU A 203 -26.88 0.65 -2.86
CA GLU A 203 -25.73 1.15 -2.09
C GLU A 203 -26.07 1.10 -0.60
N THR A 204 -25.21 0.44 0.18
CA THR A 204 -25.38 0.32 1.64
C THR A 204 -24.38 1.20 2.40
N TYR A 205 -23.22 1.47 1.80
CA TYR A 205 -22.24 2.41 2.32
C TYR A 205 -21.54 3.15 1.17
N PRO A 206 -21.28 4.46 1.30
CA PRO A 206 -21.67 5.39 2.37
C PRO A 206 -23.18 5.62 2.47
N GLY A 207 -23.93 5.19 1.48
CA GLY A 207 -25.38 5.33 1.40
C GLY A 207 -25.81 6.50 0.52
N THR A 208 -26.97 6.34 -0.12
CA THR A 208 -27.50 7.28 -1.12
C THR A 208 -27.93 8.64 -0.56
N ALA A 209 -27.97 8.80 0.76
CA ALA A 209 -28.25 10.10 1.39
C ALA A 209 -27.06 11.07 1.29
N ILE A 210 -25.83 10.56 1.19
CA ILE A 210 -24.62 11.37 1.07
C ILE A 210 -24.39 11.73 -0.40
N GLN A 211 -24.65 13.00 -0.75
CA GLN A 211 -24.59 13.46 -2.15
C GLN A 211 -23.54 14.56 -2.39
N ASN A 212 -23.27 15.41 -1.41
CA ASN A 212 -22.30 16.48 -1.59
C ASN A 212 -20.85 16.01 -1.33
N ASP A 213 -19.88 16.69 -1.94
CA ASP A 213 -18.48 16.30 -1.90
C ASP A 213 -17.88 16.35 -0.49
N ASN A 214 -18.29 17.31 0.34
CA ASN A 214 -17.76 17.44 1.71
C ASN A 214 -18.21 16.26 2.60
N GLU A 215 -19.48 15.89 2.53
CA GLU A 215 -20.01 14.72 3.26
C GLU A 215 -19.39 13.43 2.74
N LEU A 216 -19.20 13.33 1.42
CA LEU A 216 -18.58 12.16 0.81
C LEU A 216 -17.11 12.04 1.24
N LEU A 217 -16.36 13.15 1.23
CA LEU A 217 -14.97 13.16 1.72
C LEU A 217 -14.89 12.83 3.21
N HIS A 218 -15.83 13.34 4.01
CA HIS A 218 -15.92 12.96 5.43
C HIS A 218 -16.14 11.44 5.59
N SER A 219 -17.06 10.86 4.84
CA SER A 219 -17.29 9.41 4.87
C SER A 219 -16.09 8.60 4.40
N ILE A 220 -15.34 9.11 3.41
CA ILE A 220 -14.09 8.49 2.95
C ILE A 220 -13.05 8.49 4.09
N ARG A 221 -12.91 9.59 4.82
CA ARG A 221 -12.00 9.70 5.97
C ARG A 221 -12.40 8.79 7.14
N ASP A 222 -13.70 8.56 7.34
CA ASP A 222 -14.23 7.74 8.43
C ASP A 222 -13.91 6.25 8.29
N ILE A 223 -13.89 5.73 7.06
CA ILE A 223 -13.66 4.30 6.82
C ILE A 223 -12.45 3.96 5.97
N GLY A 224 -11.86 4.96 5.35
CA GLY A 224 -10.67 4.76 4.53
C GLY A 224 -9.51 4.24 5.37
N GLN A 225 -8.65 3.47 4.75
CA GLN A 225 -7.53 2.86 5.45
C GLN A 225 -6.40 2.52 4.50
N SER A 226 -5.23 2.29 5.10
CA SER A 226 -4.09 1.70 4.43
C SER A 226 -4.45 0.38 3.74
N ILE A 227 -3.92 0.16 2.55
CA ILE A 227 -3.90 -1.16 1.93
C ILE A 227 -2.51 -1.80 1.99
N TYR A 228 -1.71 -1.35 2.96
CA TYR A 228 -0.39 -1.89 3.30
C TYR A 228 0.65 -1.73 2.18
N HIS A 229 0.58 -0.59 1.47
CA HIS A 229 1.55 -0.22 0.44
C HIS A 229 2.50 0.89 0.91
N LEU A 230 2.94 0.82 2.16
CA LEU A 230 3.83 1.81 2.74
C LEU A 230 5.22 1.77 2.09
N MET A 231 5.77 2.97 1.77
CA MET A 231 7.05 3.11 1.11
C MET A 231 7.72 4.48 1.40
N GLY A 232 8.95 4.66 0.98
CA GLY A 232 9.57 5.98 0.79
C GLY A 232 10.36 6.54 1.96
N THR A 233 10.37 5.91 3.11
CA THR A 233 10.94 6.43 4.37
C THR A 233 12.47 6.39 4.49
N CYS A 234 13.16 5.83 3.49
CA CYS A 234 14.61 5.86 3.30
C CYS A 234 14.89 6.12 1.80
N ARG A 235 14.22 7.14 1.24
CA ARG A 235 14.15 7.32 -0.21
C ARG A 235 15.50 7.44 -0.89
N MET A 236 15.60 6.85 -2.07
CA MET A 236 16.74 6.97 -2.95
C MET A 236 16.81 8.37 -3.56
N GLY A 237 18.03 8.87 -3.71
CA GLY A 237 18.27 10.12 -4.41
C GLY A 237 19.75 10.44 -4.50
N PRO A 238 20.13 11.51 -5.26
CA PRO A 238 21.51 11.91 -5.42
C PRO A 238 22.05 12.56 -4.12
N ILE A 239 23.38 12.56 -3.99
CA ILE A 239 24.08 13.09 -2.79
C ILE A 239 23.80 14.56 -2.48
N ASN A 240 23.42 15.35 -3.47
CA ASN A 240 23.06 16.77 -3.30
C ASN A 240 21.60 17.00 -2.89
N ASP A 241 20.79 15.95 -2.77
CA ASP A 241 19.47 16.02 -2.18
C ASP A 241 19.56 15.73 -0.68
N PRO A 242 19.35 16.75 0.19
CA PRO A 242 19.50 16.58 1.64
C PRO A 242 18.49 15.60 2.26
N MET A 243 17.43 15.28 1.54
CA MET A 243 16.41 14.34 1.97
C MET A 243 16.61 12.93 1.39
N ALA A 244 17.64 12.68 0.58
CA ALA A 244 17.97 11.34 0.11
C ALA A 244 18.70 10.55 1.22
N VAL A 245 18.29 9.30 1.40
CA VAL A 245 18.86 8.41 2.42
C VAL A 245 19.84 7.42 1.80
N VAL A 246 19.55 6.92 0.60
CA VAL A 246 20.42 5.98 -0.12
C VAL A 246 20.71 6.47 -1.53
N ASP A 247 21.85 6.03 -2.07
CA ASP A 247 22.25 6.24 -3.46
C ASP A 247 21.63 5.20 -4.41
N ASP A 248 21.97 5.26 -5.70
CA ASP A 248 21.52 4.32 -6.73
C ASP A 248 22.14 2.91 -6.59
N GLN A 249 23.14 2.75 -5.72
CA GLN A 249 23.69 1.46 -5.31
C GLN A 249 23.08 0.95 -4.00
N LEU A 250 22.00 1.61 -3.51
CA LEU A 250 21.29 1.31 -2.27
C LEU A 250 22.14 1.47 -1.00
N LYS A 251 23.26 2.19 -1.07
CA LYS A 251 24.14 2.50 0.06
C LYS A 251 23.63 3.72 0.79
N VAL A 252 23.66 3.68 2.11
CA VAL A 252 23.30 4.83 2.95
C VAL A 252 24.33 5.94 2.76
N HIS A 253 23.86 7.14 2.44
CA HIS A 253 24.74 8.30 2.26
C HIS A 253 25.58 8.57 3.51
N GLY A 254 26.87 8.77 3.33
CA GLY A 254 27.82 9.10 4.41
C GLY A 254 28.17 7.96 5.36
N ILE A 255 27.68 6.74 5.16
CA ILE A 255 27.98 5.57 5.98
C ILE A 255 28.54 4.44 5.11
N ASP A 256 29.73 3.97 5.44
CA ASP A 256 30.34 2.84 4.75
C ASP A 256 29.72 1.50 5.16
N ASN A 257 29.62 0.60 4.21
CA ASN A 257 29.19 -0.79 4.42
C ASN A 257 27.79 -0.94 5.04
N LEU A 258 26.89 -0.02 4.73
CA LEU A 258 25.50 -0.07 5.14
C LEU A 258 24.57 0.15 3.92
N ARG A 259 23.59 -0.73 3.75
CA ARG A 259 22.57 -0.63 2.69
C ARG A 259 21.17 -0.73 3.27
N VAL A 260 20.22 -0.13 2.54
CA VAL A 260 18.78 -0.38 2.74
C VAL A 260 18.23 -0.98 1.45
N ILE A 261 17.58 -2.16 1.55
CA ILE A 261 17.05 -2.90 0.38
C ILE A 261 15.63 -3.35 0.71
N ASP A 262 14.67 -2.47 0.55
CA ASP A 262 13.22 -2.73 0.71
C ASP A 262 12.38 -1.58 0.13
N ALA A 263 11.06 -1.56 0.39
CA ALA A 263 10.15 -0.54 -0.10
C ALA A 263 10.48 0.89 0.39
N SER A 264 11.22 1.05 1.50
CA SER A 264 11.55 2.36 2.04
C SER A 264 12.40 3.21 1.10
N ILE A 265 13.13 2.58 0.17
CA ILE A 265 14.01 3.30 -0.77
C ILE A 265 13.28 3.98 -1.92
N MET A 266 12.01 3.63 -2.19
CA MET A 266 11.26 4.19 -3.31
C MET A 266 11.12 5.70 -3.16
N PRO A 267 11.54 6.53 -4.14
CA PRO A 267 11.43 7.99 -4.02
C PRO A 267 9.99 8.50 -4.19
N THR A 268 9.20 7.82 -5.02
CA THR A 268 7.80 8.15 -5.32
C THR A 268 6.96 6.89 -5.40
N MET A 269 5.65 7.03 -5.17
CA MET A 269 4.71 5.91 -5.27
C MET A 269 4.59 5.41 -6.70
N ILE A 270 4.70 4.09 -6.88
CA ILE A 270 4.49 3.43 -8.18
C ILE A 270 2.99 3.25 -8.47
N SER A 271 2.63 3.22 -9.76
CA SER A 271 1.23 3.06 -10.22
C SER A 271 0.77 1.61 -10.23
N ALA A 272 1.04 0.87 -9.15
CA ALA A 272 0.70 -0.55 -9.00
C ALA A 272 0.73 -0.97 -7.52
N ASN A 273 0.30 -2.19 -7.23
CA ASN A 273 0.58 -2.83 -5.95
C ASN A 273 2.10 -2.98 -5.76
N LEU A 274 2.63 -2.68 -4.58
CA LEU A 274 4.07 -2.57 -4.35
C LEU A 274 4.86 -3.87 -4.49
N ASN A 275 4.22 -5.03 -4.35
CA ASN A 275 4.93 -6.31 -4.23
C ASN A 275 5.89 -6.58 -5.40
N ALA A 276 5.46 -6.35 -6.64
CA ALA A 276 6.32 -6.55 -7.81
C ALA A 276 7.53 -5.59 -7.81
N GLY A 277 7.29 -4.31 -7.44
CA GLY A 277 8.37 -3.33 -7.29
C GLY A 277 9.36 -3.71 -6.18
N VAL A 278 8.87 -4.23 -5.06
CA VAL A 278 9.72 -4.68 -3.94
C VAL A 278 10.55 -5.90 -4.35
N LEU A 279 9.98 -6.86 -5.07
CA LEU A 279 10.72 -8.01 -5.61
C LEU A 279 11.83 -7.54 -6.56
N MET A 280 11.53 -6.60 -7.46
CA MET A 280 12.53 -6.02 -8.36
C MET A 280 13.67 -5.32 -7.59
N ILE A 281 13.35 -4.57 -6.53
CA ILE A 281 14.36 -3.93 -5.66
C ILE A 281 15.21 -5.00 -4.98
N ALA A 282 14.61 -6.08 -4.47
CA ALA A 282 15.32 -7.16 -3.80
C ALA A 282 16.28 -7.89 -4.74
N GLU A 283 15.84 -8.26 -5.95
CA GLU A 283 16.67 -8.90 -6.98
C GLU A 283 17.82 -7.98 -7.41
N LYS A 284 17.53 -6.71 -7.70
CA LYS A 284 18.55 -5.74 -8.05
C LYS A 284 19.54 -5.51 -6.90
N GLY A 285 19.05 -5.43 -5.67
CA GLY A 285 19.86 -5.29 -4.46
C GLY A 285 20.79 -6.49 -4.24
N ALA A 286 20.27 -7.71 -4.46
CA ALA A 286 21.09 -8.93 -4.40
C ALA A 286 22.22 -8.91 -5.43
N ASP A 287 21.95 -8.50 -6.66
CA ASP A 287 22.98 -8.37 -7.71
C ASP A 287 24.04 -7.34 -7.33
N LEU A 288 23.66 -6.19 -6.75
CA LEU A 288 24.59 -5.17 -6.27
C LEU A 288 25.50 -5.69 -5.14
N VAL A 289 24.94 -6.43 -4.17
CA VAL A 289 25.67 -7.05 -3.06
C VAL A 289 26.67 -8.10 -3.57
N LEU A 290 26.27 -8.86 -4.59
CA LEU A 290 27.12 -9.88 -5.25
C LEU A 290 28.13 -9.29 -6.23
N GLY A 291 28.07 -7.99 -6.51
CA GLY A 291 28.96 -7.32 -7.48
C GLY A 291 28.72 -7.75 -8.93
N LYS A 292 27.50 -8.20 -9.26
CA LYS A 292 27.17 -8.59 -10.63
C LYS A 292 27.02 -7.36 -11.53
N SER A 293 27.47 -7.50 -12.77
CA SER A 293 27.25 -6.47 -13.79
C SER A 293 25.77 -6.28 -14.08
N PRO A 294 25.32 -5.02 -14.35
CA PRO A 294 23.94 -4.78 -14.79
C PRO A 294 23.59 -5.58 -16.05
N LEU A 295 22.36 -6.04 -16.14
CA LEU A 295 21.84 -6.66 -17.35
C LEU A 295 21.93 -5.66 -18.52
N THR A 296 22.49 -6.09 -19.65
CA THR A 296 22.52 -5.27 -20.86
C THR A 296 21.15 -5.31 -21.54
N MET A 297 20.77 -4.22 -22.27
CA MET A 297 19.52 -4.17 -23.01
C MET A 297 19.35 -5.33 -24.02
N SER A 298 20.44 -5.84 -24.59
CA SER A 298 20.43 -7.01 -25.46
C SER A 298 20.08 -8.32 -24.73
N GLY A 299 20.36 -8.43 -23.43
CA GLY A 299 19.95 -9.57 -22.62
C GLY A 299 18.46 -9.62 -22.30
N LEU A 300 17.76 -8.47 -22.35
CA LEU A 300 16.33 -8.38 -22.11
C LEU A 300 15.48 -8.78 -23.34
N GLN A 301 16.01 -8.60 -24.56
CA GLN A 301 15.29 -8.95 -25.80
C GLN A 301 15.17 -10.47 -26.04
N GLY A 302 15.98 -11.29 -25.39
CA GLY A 302 15.94 -12.76 -25.49
C GLY A 302 15.00 -13.46 -24.50
N GLN A 303 14.39 -12.73 -23.57
CA GLN A 303 13.52 -13.31 -22.52
C GLN A 303 12.02 -12.99 -22.69
N ILE A 304 11.63 -12.26 -23.75
CA ILE A 304 10.25 -11.86 -24.05
C ILE A 304 9.73 -12.64 -25.27
N THR A 305 10.02 -13.92 -25.37
CA THR A 305 9.40 -14.82 -26.36
C THR A 305 8.61 -15.92 -25.67
#